data_8924037239b1958fce2b29b9245d5a71
#
_entry.id   8924037239b1958fce2b29b9245d5a71
#
_cell.length_a   1.000
_cell.length_b   1.000
_cell.length_c   1.000
_cell.angle_alpha   90.00
_cell.angle_beta   90.00
_cell.angle_gamma   90.00
#
_symmetry.space_group_name_H-M   'P 1'
#
loop_
_entity.id
_entity.type
_entity.pdbx_description
1 polymer ?
#
loop_
_entity_poly.entity_id
_entity_poly.type
_entity_poly.pdbx_seq_one_letter_code
_entity_poly.pdbx_strand_id
1 'polypeptide(L)'
;VVATHAVNAGVFDLSTKRQAIRWCVKNLHRTWWGEAIRRGYRYYGQKAIDQGTVKKHYQEFKNYLAFATGKKRNLKNTWTFLYRTIQFFIKGITI
;
A
#
# COMPACT_ATOMS: atom_id res chain seq x y z
N VAL A 1 -6.80 -2.60 2.99
CA VAL A 1 -6.91 -2.32 4.42
C VAL A 1 -6.75 -0.83 4.70
N VAL A 2 -5.60 -0.24 4.38
CA VAL A 2 -5.36 1.19 4.61
C VAL A 2 -6.25 2.04 3.70
N ALA A 3 -6.37 1.68 2.41
CA ALA A 3 -7.21 2.42 1.47
C ALA A 3 -8.69 2.38 1.88
N THR A 4 -9.18 1.23 2.31
CA THR A 4 -10.56 1.10 2.80
C THR A 4 -10.79 1.97 4.03
N HIS A 5 -9.85 1.95 4.98
CA HIS A 5 -9.95 2.79 6.17
C HIS A 5 -9.96 4.28 5.81
N ALA A 6 -9.10 4.70 4.88
CA ALA A 6 -9.02 6.10 4.45
C ALA A 6 -10.28 6.56 3.71
N VAL A 7 -10.90 5.69 2.90
CA VAL A 7 -12.18 5.99 2.23
C VAL A 7 -13.29 6.16 3.28
N ASN A 8 -13.36 5.25 4.24
CA ASN A 8 -14.38 5.33 5.31
C ASN A 8 -14.19 6.56 6.19
N ALA A 9 -12.96 7.05 6.35
CA ALA A 9 -12.67 8.27 7.10
C ALA A 9 -12.86 9.56 6.27
N GLY A 10 -13.19 9.44 4.98
CA GLY A 10 -13.40 10.58 4.09
C GLY A 10 -12.11 11.24 3.60
N VAL A 11 -10.95 10.61 3.78
CA VAL A 11 -9.65 11.16 3.38
C VAL A 11 -9.33 10.83 1.91
N PHE A 12 -9.61 9.60 1.48
CA PHE A 12 -9.47 9.18 0.09
C PHE A 12 -10.83 9.11 -0.58
N ASP A 13 -10.89 9.43 -1.87
CA ASP A 13 -12.07 9.14 -2.66
C ASP A 13 -12.06 7.67 -3.13
N LEU A 14 -13.20 7.23 -3.65
CA LEU A 14 -13.35 5.87 -4.12
C LEU A 14 -12.47 5.59 -5.35
N SER A 15 -12.18 6.62 -6.14
CA SER A 15 -11.28 6.53 -7.30
C SER A 15 -9.88 6.11 -6.89
N THR A 16 -9.34 6.68 -5.82
CA THR A 16 -8.02 6.32 -5.28
C THR A 16 -7.96 4.85 -4.88
N LYS A 17 -8.99 4.37 -4.18
CA LYS A 17 -9.09 2.96 -3.79
C LYS A 17 -9.15 2.05 -5.01
N ARG A 18 -9.95 2.41 -6.02
CA ARG A 18 -10.07 1.63 -7.26
C ARG A 18 -8.75 1.55 -8.03
N GLN A 19 -7.99 2.64 -8.08
CA GLN A 19 -6.68 2.65 -8.70
C GLN A 19 -5.71 1.70 -8.00
N ALA A 20 -5.72 1.69 -6.68
CA ALA A 20 -4.87 0.80 -5.89
C ALA A 20 -5.22 -0.68 -6.14
N ILE A 21 -6.51 -1.01 -6.13
CA ILE A 21 -6.98 -2.38 -6.39
C ILE A 21 -6.58 -2.80 -7.81
N ARG A 22 -6.78 -1.94 -8.78
CA ARG A 22 -6.47 -2.23 -10.19
C ARG A 22 -4.97 -2.48 -10.38
N TRP A 23 -4.14 -1.67 -9.74
CA TRP A 23 -2.69 -1.86 -9.78
C TRP A 23 -2.28 -3.19 -9.15
N CYS A 24 -2.84 -3.55 -8.00
CA CYS A 24 -2.58 -4.81 -7.32
C CYS A 24 -2.97 -6.01 -8.20
N VAL A 25 -4.15 -5.96 -8.81
CA VAL A 25 -4.63 -7.05 -9.68
C VAL A 25 -3.68 -7.22 -10.87
N LYS A 26 -3.24 -6.13 -11.46
CA LYS A 26 -2.37 -6.17 -12.64
C LYS A 26 -0.95 -6.65 -12.31
N ASN A 27 -0.39 -6.23 -11.17
CA ASN A 27 1.04 -6.37 -10.92
C ASN A 27 1.40 -7.39 -9.83
N LEU A 28 0.52 -7.62 -8.86
CA LEU A 28 0.84 -8.45 -7.69
C LEU A 28 0.08 -9.77 -7.67
N HIS A 29 -1.12 -9.83 -8.19
CA HIS A 29 -1.89 -11.06 -8.23
C HIS A 29 -1.22 -12.09 -9.14
N ARG A 30 -1.38 -13.38 -8.82
CA ARG A 30 -0.88 -14.52 -9.60
C ARG A 30 0.64 -14.74 -9.52
N THR A 31 1.34 -13.99 -8.67
CA THR A 31 2.76 -14.22 -8.43
C THR A 31 2.97 -14.50 -6.95
N TRP A 32 3.88 -15.45 -6.63
CA TRP A 32 4.15 -15.76 -5.22
C TRP A 32 4.76 -14.56 -4.49
N TRP A 33 5.64 -13.81 -5.14
CA TRP A 33 6.26 -12.62 -4.54
C TRP A 33 5.24 -11.48 -4.39
N GLY A 34 4.35 -11.32 -5.35
CA GLY A 34 3.27 -10.33 -5.26
C GLY A 34 2.29 -10.63 -4.13
N GLU A 35 1.94 -11.91 -3.96
CA GLU A 35 1.09 -12.33 -2.85
C GLU A 35 1.79 -12.13 -1.50
N ALA A 36 3.11 -12.35 -1.44
CA ALA A 36 3.88 -12.06 -0.22
C ALA A 36 3.82 -10.57 0.12
N ILE A 37 4.00 -9.67 -0.86
CA ILE A 37 3.89 -8.23 -0.68
C ILE A 37 2.51 -7.86 -0.14
N ARG A 38 1.44 -8.42 -0.72
CA ARG A 38 0.07 -8.16 -0.27
C ARG A 38 -0.18 -8.63 1.16
N ARG A 39 0.35 -9.79 1.55
CA ARG A 39 0.24 -10.27 2.93
C ARG A 39 0.93 -9.33 3.91
N GLY A 40 2.14 -8.88 3.57
CA GLY A 40 2.87 -7.93 4.39
C GLY A 40 2.14 -6.59 4.52
N TYR A 41 1.60 -6.08 3.43
CA TYR A 41 0.79 -4.86 3.43
C TYR A 41 -0.40 -4.99 4.37
N ARG A 42 -1.13 -6.11 4.28
CA ARG A 42 -2.29 -6.34 5.16
C ARG A 42 -1.88 -6.44 6.63
N TYR A 43 -0.76 -7.10 6.90
CA TYR A 43 -0.26 -7.21 8.27
C TYR A 43 0.04 -5.85 8.88
N TYR A 44 0.84 -5.03 8.20
CA TYR A 44 1.20 -3.72 8.72
C TYR A 44 0.03 -2.74 8.73
N GLY A 45 -0.84 -2.81 7.73
CA GLY A 45 -2.04 -1.98 7.68
C GLY A 45 -2.98 -2.27 8.83
N GLN A 46 -3.25 -3.54 9.11
CA GLN A 46 -4.11 -3.93 10.21
C GLN A 46 -3.49 -3.56 11.56
N LYS A 47 -2.18 -3.75 11.71
CA LYS A 47 -1.46 -3.36 12.91
C LYS A 47 -1.57 -1.86 13.17
N ALA A 48 -1.44 -1.04 12.14
CA ALA A 48 -1.57 0.41 12.27
C ALA A 48 -2.99 0.81 12.66
N ILE A 49 -4.02 0.16 12.12
CA ILE A 49 -5.41 0.38 12.50
C ILE A 49 -5.61 0.02 13.97
N ASP A 50 -5.15 -1.15 14.40
CA ASP A 50 -5.31 -1.64 15.77
C ASP A 50 -4.60 -0.73 16.78
N GLN A 51 -3.45 -0.15 16.39
CA GLN A 51 -2.69 0.79 17.24
C GLN A 51 -3.19 2.23 17.15
N GLY A 52 -4.14 2.53 16.25
CA GLY A 52 -4.64 3.88 16.07
C GLY A 52 -3.69 4.81 15.35
N THR A 53 -2.70 4.28 14.63
CA THR A 53 -1.67 5.08 13.93
C THR A 53 -1.86 5.12 12.41
N VAL A 54 -2.89 4.51 11.89
CA VAL A 54 -3.09 4.36 10.44
C VAL A 54 -3.14 5.71 9.69
N LYS A 55 -3.67 6.76 10.33
CA LYS A 55 -3.79 8.09 9.70
C LYS A 55 -2.43 8.66 9.31
N LYS A 56 -1.37 8.32 10.02
CA LYS A 56 -0.01 8.76 9.72
C LYS A 56 0.50 8.19 8.40
N HIS A 57 -0.10 7.10 7.94
CA HIS A 57 0.33 6.40 6.74
C HIS A 57 -0.48 6.74 5.48
N TYR A 58 -1.52 7.57 5.60
CA TYR A 58 -2.35 7.91 4.44
C TYR A 58 -1.56 8.62 3.34
N GLN A 59 -0.75 9.61 3.71
CA GLN A 59 0.06 10.33 2.72
C GLN A 59 1.11 9.42 2.10
N GLU A 60 1.70 8.57 2.90
CA GLU A 60 2.67 7.58 2.43
C GLU A 60 2.04 6.60 1.43
N PHE A 61 0.83 6.16 1.70
CA PHE A 61 0.07 5.32 0.76
C PHE A 61 -0.14 6.03 -0.57
N LYS A 62 -0.53 7.29 -0.55
CA LYS A 62 -0.69 8.09 -1.76
C LYS A 62 0.62 8.22 -2.54
N ASN A 63 1.74 8.44 -1.84
CA ASN A 63 3.06 8.54 -2.47
C ASN A 63 3.47 7.22 -3.12
N TYR A 64 3.23 6.12 -2.43
CA TYR A 64 3.48 4.78 -2.95
C TYR A 64 2.68 4.53 -4.23
N LEU A 65 1.38 4.82 -4.19
CA LEU A 65 0.50 4.61 -5.34
C LEU A 65 0.88 5.52 -6.51
N ALA A 66 1.24 6.77 -6.24
CA ALA A 66 1.66 7.71 -7.28
C ALA A 66 2.90 7.22 -8.02
N PHE A 67 3.87 6.65 -7.30
CA PHE A 67 5.04 6.02 -7.93
C PHE A 67 4.64 4.80 -8.73
N ALA A 68 3.86 3.90 -8.14
CA ALA A 68 3.47 2.63 -8.75
C ALA A 68 2.71 2.83 -10.05
N THR A 69 1.82 3.83 -10.09
CA THR A 69 1.02 4.15 -11.28
C THR A 69 1.71 5.07 -12.26
N GLY A 70 2.94 5.51 -11.96
CA GLY A 70 3.72 6.40 -12.82
C GLY A 70 3.30 7.85 -12.83
N LYS A 71 2.40 8.27 -11.93
CA LYS A 71 1.92 9.64 -11.87
C LYS A 71 2.96 10.62 -11.36
N LYS A 72 3.73 10.23 -10.35
CA LYS A 72 4.75 11.10 -9.75
C LYS A 72 5.88 10.24 -9.19
N ARG A 73 7.01 10.24 -9.90
CA ARG A 73 8.19 9.43 -9.55
C ARG A 73 9.35 10.31 -9.10
N ASN A 74 9.11 11.15 -8.09
CA ASN A 74 10.19 11.90 -7.47
C ASN A 74 11.00 11.01 -6.51
N LEU A 75 12.09 11.56 -5.95
CA LEU A 75 12.97 10.82 -5.07
C LEU A 75 12.26 10.29 -3.83
N LYS A 76 11.40 11.10 -3.22
CA LYS A 76 10.64 10.71 -2.02
C LYS A 76 9.71 9.53 -2.31
N ASN A 77 8.97 9.59 -3.42
CA ASN A 77 8.03 8.54 -3.79
C ASN A 77 8.76 7.25 -4.17
N THR A 78 9.92 7.38 -4.84
CA THR A 78 10.77 6.24 -5.17
C THR A 78 11.24 5.51 -3.91
N TRP A 79 11.74 6.25 -2.92
CA TRP A 79 12.16 5.66 -1.65
C TRP A 79 11.00 5.00 -0.91
N THR A 80 9.86 5.66 -0.84
CA THR A 80 8.66 5.10 -0.21
C THR A 80 8.27 3.78 -0.85
N PHE A 81 8.21 3.74 -2.18
CA PHE A 81 7.85 2.53 -2.91
C PHE A 81 8.83 1.39 -2.63
N LEU A 82 10.13 1.64 -2.79
CA LEU A 82 11.15 0.62 -2.60
C LEU A 82 11.18 0.10 -1.16
N TYR A 83 11.22 1.01 -0.20
CA TYR A 83 11.29 0.66 1.22
C TYR A 83 10.09 -0.18 1.64
N ARG A 84 8.88 0.27 1.31
CA ARG A 84 7.67 -0.43 1.72
C ARG A 84 7.47 -1.74 0.97
N THR A 85 7.84 -1.80 -0.30
CA THR A 85 7.73 -3.04 -1.07
C THR A 85 8.64 -4.12 -0.47
N ILE A 86 9.88 -3.78 -0.15
CA ILE A 86 10.83 -4.71 0.48
C ILE A 86 10.30 -5.14 1.86
N GLN A 87 9.85 -4.18 2.67
CA GLN A 87 9.31 -4.46 4.00
C GLN A 87 8.12 -5.42 3.94
N PHE A 88 7.18 -5.15 3.05
CA PHE A 88 5.98 -5.99 2.90
C PHE A 88 6.34 -7.38 2.38
N PHE A 89 7.28 -7.47 1.44
CA PHE A 89 7.73 -8.74 0.91
C PHE A 89 8.35 -9.62 2.00
N ILE A 90 9.29 -9.07 2.77
CA ILE A 90 9.96 -9.81 3.85
C ILE A 90 8.93 -10.28 4.88
N LYS A 91 8.01 -9.42 5.28
CA LYS A 91 6.98 -9.80 6.24
C LYS A 91 6.05 -10.88 5.67
N GLY A 92 5.68 -10.74 4.41
CA GLY A 92 4.78 -11.69 3.76
C GLY A 92 5.35 -13.10 3.64
N ILE A 93 6.67 -13.25 3.52
CA ILE A 93 7.31 -14.57 3.47
C ILE A 93 7.57 -15.17 4.85
N THR A 94 7.48 -14.37 5.90
CA THR A 94 7.74 -14.81 7.29
C THR A 94 6.46 -15.11 8.08
N ILE A 95 5.32 -14.71 7.57
CA ILE A 95 4.04 -14.94 8.26
C ILE A 95 3.62 -16.41 8.14
#